data_1de689eb8fc853e0f553fbd40ceaddff
#
_entry.id   1de689eb8fc853e0f553fbd40ceaddff
#
_cell.length_a   1.000
_cell.length_b   1.000
_cell.length_c   1.000
_cell.angle_alpha   90.00
_cell.angle_beta   90.00
_cell.angle_gamma   90.00
#
_symmetry.space_group_name_H-M   'P 1'
#
loop_
_entity.id
_entity.type
_entity.pdbx_description
1 polymer ?
#
loop_
_entity_poly.entity_id
_entity_poly.type
_entity_poly.pdbx_seq_one_letter_code
_entity_poly.pdbx_strand_id
1 'polypeptide(L)'
;MLFSAIKRKRRRRNNGGNGGANAWAFIPQGAFTMGDSLDGMLNAPIRTVTLDAFYMGKYEVTKAEWDEVRTWGLNNGYTDLAAGSGKANNHPVQSITWYQMVKWCNARSEKEGLTPVYYTNDAQTTIYKTGNVDVTNAQVNWSVNGYRLPTEAEWEKAARGGLSGKRFPWGDTISHSQANYYANSSYSYDSSGSVNNFHPTYSTGSIYTSPIGAFAANGYGLYDMAGNVSEWCWDWIGAYATGSQTNPRGPTSGTIRVLRGGSWTSNDGPNYSRVAVRTAGGPIVTNTDIGFRVVRNTI
;
A
#
# COMPACT_ATOMS: atom_id res chain seq x y z
N MET A 1 -61.24 -22.25 4.63
CA MET A 1 -59.98 -22.02 5.37
C MET A 1 -59.00 -21.33 4.44
N LEU A 2 -58.83 -20.00 4.60
CA LEU A 2 -57.86 -19.20 3.80
C LEU A 2 -56.53 -19.18 4.51
N PHE A 3 -55.47 -19.69 3.88
CA PHE A 3 -54.09 -19.48 4.33
C PHE A 3 -53.55 -18.20 3.72
N SER A 4 -53.36 -17.17 4.54
CA SER A 4 -52.71 -15.91 4.15
C SER A 4 -51.19 -16.09 4.19
N ALA A 5 -50.52 -15.97 3.03
CA ALA A 5 -49.08 -16.01 2.89
C ALA A 5 -48.50 -14.63 3.18
N ILE A 6 -47.86 -14.48 4.33
CA ILE A 6 -47.12 -13.26 4.69
C ILE A 6 -45.81 -13.22 3.87
N LYS A 7 -45.76 -12.37 2.84
CA LYS A 7 -44.54 -12.01 2.12
C LYS A 7 -43.65 -11.14 3.00
N ARG A 8 -42.59 -11.71 3.60
CA ARG A 8 -41.49 -10.95 4.23
C ARG A 8 -40.73 -10.20 3.13
N LYS A 9 -40.89 -8.87 3.04
CA LYS A 9 -40.02 -7.99 2.26
C LYS A 9 -38.61 -8.01 2.91
N ARG A 10 -37.66 -8.67 2.26
CA ARG A 10 -36.21 -8.47 2.57
C ARG A 10 -35.89 -7.02 2.17
N ARG A 11 -35.66 -6.17 3.16
CA ARG A 11 -35.03 -4.86 2.95
C ARG A 11 -33.58 -5.15 2.48
N ARG A 12 -33.32 -4.88 1.21
CA ARG A 12 -31.93 -4.71 0.73
C ARG A 12 -31.38 -3.48 1.46
N ARG A 13 -30.43 -3.70 2.34
CA ARG A 13 -29.55 -2.62 2.81
C ARG A 13 -28.73 -2.20 1.58
N ASN A 14 -28.99 -1.02 1.06
CA ASN A 14 -28.05 -0.33 0.19
C ASN A 14 -26.83 0.04 1.05
N ASN A 15 -25.75 -0.76 0.99
CA ASN A 15 -24.43 -0.31 1.41
C ASN A 15 -23.92 0.62 0.32
N GLY A 16 -24.20 1.89 0.44
CA GLY A 16 -23.54 2.96 -0.31
C GLY A 16 -22.12 3.16 0.23
N GLY A 17 -21.18 2.48 -0.34
CA GLY A 17 -19.75 2.65 -0.15
C GLY A 17 -19.06 1.82 -1.23
N ASN A 18 -18.20 2.42 -2.01
CA ASN A 18 -17.46 1.82 -3.13
C ASN A 18 -16.38 0.81 -2.69
N GLY A 19 -16.61 0.09 -1.57
CA GLY A 19 -15.79 -1.00 -1.04
C GLY A 19 -16.42 -2.37 -1.28
N GLY A 20 -16.92 -2.63 -2.50
CA GLY A 20 -17.47 -3.95 -2.86
C GLY A 20 -16.46 -5.07 -2.65
N ALA A 21 -16.96 -6.31 -2.48
CA ALA A 21 -16.13 -7.53 -2.27
C ALA A 21 -14.99 -7.71 -3.28
N ASN A 22 -15.01 -6.99 -4.41
CA ASN A 22 -13.98 -6.98 -5.44
C ASN A 22 -12.81 -6.00 -5.19
N ALA A 23 -12.88 -5.13 -4.18
CA ALA A 23 -11.83 -4.14 -3.90
C ALA A 23 -10.68 -4.68 -3.04
N TRP A 24 -10.79 -5.89 -2.49
CA TRP A 24 -9.87 -6.48 -1.52
C TRP A 24 -9.29 -7.79 -2.04
N ALA A 25 -7.98 -7.97 -1.83
CA ALA A 25 -7.28 -9.23 -1.98
C ALA A 25 -7.08 -9.87 -0.61
N PHE A 26 -7.41 -11.15 -0.49
CA PHE A 26 -7.12 -11.94 0.70
C PHE A 26 -5.70 -12.47 0.62
N ILE A 27 -4.88 -12.16 1.61
CA ILE A 27 -3.52 -12.66 1.74
C ILE A 27 -3.51 -13.72 2.83
N PRO A 28 -3.25 -14.99 2.50
CA PRO A 28 -3.35 -16.10 3.45
C PRO A 28 -2.26 -16.02 4.52
N GLN A 29 -2.60 -16.49 5.73
CA GLN A 29 -1.60 -16.69 6.77
C GLN A 29 -0.50 -17.66 6.31
N GLY A 30 0.66 -17.58 6.96
CA GLY A 30 1.73 -18.54 6.77
C GLY A 30 3.07 -17.90 6.47
N ALA A 31 4.09 -18.74 6.43
CA ALA A 31 5.47 -18.33 6.18
C ALA A 31 5.70 -18.02 4.70
N PHE A 32 6.62 -17.08 4.46
CA PHE A 32 7.18 -16.81 3.14
C PHE A 32 8.65 -16.42 3.26
N THR A 33 9.37 -16.51 2.14
CA THR A 33 10.74 -16.03 2.03
C THR A 33 10.74 -14.54 1.70
N MET A 34 11.16 -13.70 2.63
CA MET A 34 11.31 -12.26 2.47
C MET A 34 12.75 -11.92 2.10
N GLY A 35 12.93 -10.90 1.28
CA GLY A 35 14.24 -10.50 0.76
C GLY A 35 14.66 -11.33 -0.47
N ASP A 36 15.80 -10.99 -1.04
CA ASP A 36 16.47 -11.80 -2.05
C ASP A 36 17.98 -11.49 -2.08
N SER A 37 18.74 -12.33 -2.78
CA SER A 37 20.18 -12.17 -3.00
C SER A 37 20.52 -11.90 -4.47
N LEU A 38 19.51 -11.65 -5.29
CA LEU A 38 19.69 -11.43 -6.72
C LEU A 38 20.39 -10.09 -6.96
N ASP A 39 21.27 -10.07 -7.96
CA ASP A 39 21.96 -8.86 -8.44
C ASP A 39 22.74 -8.10 -7.34
N GLY A 40 23.26 -8.81 -6.35
CA GLY A 40 24.10 -8.23 -5.29
C GLY A 40 23.35 -7.38 -4.26
N MET A 41 22.04 -7.57 -4.10
CA MET A 41 21.23 -6.84 -3.11
C MET A 41 21.66 -7.17 -1.68
N LEU A 42 22.16 -6.17 -0.94
CA LEU A 42 22.68 -6.34 0.42
C LEU A 42 21.70 -5.88 1.51
N ASN A 43 20.78 -4.98 1.19
CA ASN A 43 19.89 -4.36 2.18
C ASN A 43 18.58 -5.12 2.43
N ALA A 44 18.36 -6.23 1.72
CA ALA A 44 17.21 -7.10 1.85
C ALA A 44 17.63 -8.58 1.98
N PRO A 45 18.41 -8.98 3.00
CA PRO A 45 18.87 -10.34 3.16
C PRO A 45 17.70 -11.31 3.32
N ILE A 46 17.84 -12.51 2.74
CA ILE A 46 16.84 -13.57 2.77
C ILE A 46 16.56 -13.99 4.21
N ARG A 47 15.28 -14.04 4.56
CA ARG A 47 14.79 -14.54 5.86
C ARG A 47 13.39 -15.15 5.73
N THR A 48 13.04 -16.01 6.69
CA THR A 48 11.67 -16.55 6.80
C THR A 48 10.83 -15.61 7.66
N VAL A 49 9.67 -15.21 7.13
CA VAL A 49 8.69 -14.41 7.88
C VAL A 49 7.34 -15.12 7.86
N THR A 50 6.72 -15.26 9.02
CA THR A 50 5.35 -15.76 9.16
C THR A 50 4.42 -14.59 9.43
N LEU A 51 3.33 -14.49 8.67
CA LEU A 51 2.31 -13.46 8.84
C LEU A 51 0.95 -14.11 9.09
N ASP A 52 0.13 -13.45 9.90
CA ASP A 52 -1.30 -13.74 9.99
C ASP A 52 -1.98 -13.37 8.66
N ALA A 53 -3.20 -13.88 8.45
CA ALA A 53 -3.99 -13.51 7.29
C ALA A 53 -4.47 -12.06 7.39
N PHE A 54 -4.52 -11.37 6.25
CA PHE A 54 -5.03 -10.00 6.17
C PHE A 54 -5.68 -9.73 4.82
N TYR A 55 -6.47 -8.66 4.75
CA TYR A 55 -6.95 -8.11 3.50
C TYR A 55 -6.09 -6.91 3.09
N MET A 56 -5.72 -6.84 1.82
CA MET A 56 -5.02 -5.69 1.23
C MET A 56 -5.88 -5.09 0.11
N GLY A 57 -5.93 -3.76 0.03
CA GLY A 57 -6.54 -3.05 -1.09
C GLY A 57 -5.91 -3.50 -2.40
N LYS A 58 -6.71 -3.92 -3.39
CA LYS A 58 -6.22 -4.40 -4.68
C LYS A 58 -5.39 -3.35 -5.41
N TYR A 59 -5.67 -2.09 -5.14
CA TYR A 59 -5.08 -0.93 -5.80
C TYR A 59 -4.46 0.01 -4.76
N GLU A 60 -3.63 0.90 -5.24
CA GLU A 60 -3.24 2.11 -4.52
C GLU A 60 -4.48 2.96 -4.21
N VAL A 61 -4.46 3.73 -3.12
CA VAL A 61 -5.55 4.67 -2.80
C VAL A 61 -5.62 5.73 -3.89
N THR A 62 -6.79 5.87 -4.51
CA THR A 62 -7.00 6.83 -5.59
C THR A 62 -7.22 8.25 -5.06
N LYS A 63 -7.03 9.23 -5.96
CA LYS A 63 -7.37 10.63 -5.65
C LYS A 63 -8.84 10.80 -5.28
N ALA A 64 -9.76 10.08 -5.94
CA ALA A 64 -11.18 10.10 -5.61
C ALA A 64 -11.48 9.55 -4.20
N GLU A 65 -10.89 8.41 -3.84
CA GLU A 65 -11.06 7.83 -2.48
C GLU A 65 -10.46 8.73 -1.41
N TRP A 66 -9.28 9.32 -1.68
CA TRP A 66 -8.66 10.28 -0.78
C TRP A 66 -9.59 11.45 -0.50
N ASP A 67 -10.14 12.08 -1.54
CA ASP A 67 -10.99 13.26 -1.41
C ASP A 67 -12.31 12.94 -0.70
N GLU A 68 -12.90 11.79 -0.95
CA GLU A 68 -14.14 11.35 -0.30
C GLU A 68 -13.94 11.23 1.23
N VAL A 69 -12.89 10.52 1.65
CA VAL A 69 -12.58 10.33 3.08
C VAL A 69 -12.10 11.64 3.72
N ARG A 70 -11.28 12.42 3.01
CA ARG A 70 -10.84 13.74 3.47
C ARG A 70 -12.01 14.66 3.73
N THR A 71 -12.97 14.75 2.82
CA THR A 71 -14.16 15.60 2.95
C THR A 71 -14.96 15.23 4.21
N TRP A 72 -15.14 13.95 4.47
CA TRP A 72 -15.76 13.47 5.70
C TRP A 72 -14.88 13.80 6.92
N GLY A 73 -13.58 13.54 6.84
CA GLY A 73 -12.61 13.70 7.93
C GLY A 73 -12.53 15.15 8.43
N LEU A 74 -12.50 16.14 7.52
CA LEU A 74 -12.45 17.57 7.88
C LEU A 74 -13.63 17.99 8.79
N ASN A 75 -14.79 17.33 8.65
CA ASN A 75 -15.96 17.56 9.49
C ASN A 75 -16.03 16.66 10.73
N ASN A 76 -15.05 15.75 10.92
CA ASN A 76 -15.03 14.74 11.99
C ASN A 76 -13.72 14.78 12.81
N GLY A 77 -13.06 15.93 12.85
CA GLY A 77 -11.90 16.19 13.69
C GLY A 77 -10.53 15.93 13.04
N TYR A 78 -10.48 15.49 11.78
CA TYR A 78 -9.24 15.34 10.99
C TYR A 78 -8.96 16.62 10.20
N THR A 79 -8.83 17.74 10.91
CA THR A 79 -8.87 19.09 10.35
C THR A 79 -7.66 19.47 9.52
N ASP A 80 -6.56 18.72 9.59
CA ASP A 80 -5.30 18.99 8.90
C ASP A 80 -4.99 18.05 7.73
N LEU A 81 -5.97 17.23 7.26
CA LEU A 81 -5.78 16.41 6.08
C LEU A 81 -5.61 17.30 4.84
N ALA A 82 -4.43 17.23 4.21
CA ALA A 82 -4.12 17.98 3.00
C ALA A 82 -4.96 17.49 1.81
N ALA A 83 -5.10 18.34 0.80
CA ALA A 83 -5.82 17.97 -0.42
C ALA A 83 -5.12 16.85 -1.18
N GLY A 84 -3.79 16.78 -1.10
CA GLY A 84 -3.03 15.89 -1.96
C GLY A 84 -3.17 16.27 -3.44
N SER A 85 -2.53 15.52 -4.31
CA SER A 85 -2.69 15.66 -5.76
C SER A 85 -2.86 14.31 -6.43
N GLY A 86 -3.21 14.32 -7.71
CA GLY A 86 -3.35 13.13 -8.56
C GLY A 86 -3.58 13.57 -9.99
N LYS A 87 -3.11 12.79 -10.97
CA LYS A 87 -3.29 13.10 -12.39
C LYS A 87 -4.76 13.12 -12.80
N ALA A 88 -5.56 12.22 -12.20
CA ALA A 88 -7.01 12.13 -12.36
C ALA A 88 -7.64 11.37 -11.17
N ASN A 89 -8.97 11.32 -11.10
CA ASN A 89 -9.70 10.69 -10.00
C ASN A 89 -9.39 9.21 -9.79
N ASN A 90 -9.12 8.47 -10.87
CA ASN A 90 -8.78 7.05 -10.85
C ASN A 90 -7.26 6.78 -10.90
N HIS A 91 -6.43 7.79 -10.63
CA HIS A 91 -4.99 7.64 -10.43
C HIS A 91 -4.65 7.64 -8.94
N PRO A 92 -3.48 7.13 -8.54
CA PRO A 92 -3.03 7.20 -7.15
C PRO A 92 -3.03 8.63 -6.62
N VAL A 93 -3.44 8.80 -5.37
CA VAL A 93 -3.20 10.04 -4.64
C VAL A 93 -1.71 10.14 -4.30
N GLN A 94 -1.16 11.35 -4.34
CA GLN A 94 0.24 11.65 -4.14
C GLN A 94 0.43 13.03 -3.50
N SER A 95 1.68 13.44 -3.24
CA SER A 95 2.00 14.74 -2.60
C SER A 95 1.36 14.88 -1.22
N ILE A 96 1.33 13.80 -0.47
CA ILE A 96 0.83 13.69 0.91
C ILE A 96 1.88 13.03 1.80
N THR A 97 1.96 13.43 3.06
CA THR A 97 2.92 12.90 4.03
C THR A 97 2.49 11.55 4.59
N TRP A 98 3.43 10.78 5.14
CA TRP A 98 3.14 9.56 5.88
C TRP A 98 2.13 9.79 7.02
N TYR A 99 2.28 10.89 7.77
CA TYR A 99 1.37 11.25 8.86
C TYR A 99 -0.08 11.45 8.39
N GLN A 100 -0.26 12.03 7.22
CA GLN A 100 -1.59 12.25 6.67
C GLN A 100 -2.24 10.96 6.19
N MET A 101 -1.45 10.03 5.65
CA MET A 101 -1.96 8.71 5.26
C MET A 101 -2.43 7.91 6.49
N VAL A 102 -1.67 7.94 7.58
CA VAL A 102 -2.04 7.30 8.86
C VAL A 102 -3.34 7.89 9.43
N LYS A 103 -3.47 9.22 9.44
CA LYS A 103 -4.72 9.89 9.87
C LYS A 103 -5.88 9.58 8.95
N TRP A 104 -5.65 9.55 7.65
CA TRP A 104 -6.67 9.17 6.65
C TRP A 104 -7.16 7.74 6.85
N CYS A 105 -6.29 6.79 7.21
CA CYS A 105 -6.68 5.42 7.56
C CYS A 105 -7.66 5.40 8.74
N ASN A 106 -7.39 6.19 9.78
CA ASN A 106 -8.31 6.35 10.91
C ASN A 106 -9.64 7.00 10.48
N ALA A 107 -9.58 8.08 9.70
CA ALA A 107 -10.77 8.77 9.19
C ALA A 107 -11.64 7.82 8.35
N ARG A 108 -11.04 7.01 7.47
CA ARG A 108 -11.76 5.99 6.71
C ARG A 108 -12.37 4.93 7.62
N SER A 109 -11.65 4.49 8.65
CA SER A 109 -12.16 3.52 9.62
C SER A 109 -13.41 4.05 10.32
N GLU A 110 -13.35 5.25 10.90
CA GLU A 110 -14.51 5.87 11.56
C GLU A 110 -15.66 6.12 10.60
N LYS A 111 -15.38 6.61 9.37
CA LYS A 111 -16.38 6.83 8.31
C LYS A 111 -17.16 5.56 7.98
N GLU A 112 -16.51 4.42 7.99
CA GLU A 112 -17.10 3.12 7.65
C GLU A 112 -17.59 2.35 8.91
N GLY A 113 -17.54 2.96 10.10
CA GLY A 113 -17.99 2.34 11.36
C GLY A 113 -17.07 1.26 11.89
N LEU A 114 -15.78 1.29 11.49
CA LEU A 114 -14.75 0.40 11.99
C LEU A 114 -13.97 1.06 13.13
N THR A 115 -13.28 0.25 13.93
CA THR A 115 -12.44 0.76 15.02
C THR A 115 -11.14 1.35 14.44
N PRO A 116 -10.80 2.62 14.74
CA PRO A 116 -9.52 3.23 14.36
C PRO A 116 -8.33 2.44 14.88
N VAL A 117 -7.22 2.49 14.15
CA VAL A 117 -6.04 1.68 14.44
C VAL A 117 -4.98 2.49 15.20
N TYR A 118 -4.85 3.79 14.94
CA TYR A 118 -3.76 4.62 15.42
C TYR A 118 -4.20 5.58 16.51
N TYR A 119 -3.42 5.64 17.60
CA TYR A 119 -3.68 6.44 18.78
C TYR A 119 -2.46 7.32 19.11
N THR A 120 -2.64 8.35 19.91
CA THR A 120 -1.54 9.22 20.36
C THR A 120 -1.05 8.89 21.76
N ASN A 121 -1.62 7.87 22.40
CA ASN A 121 -1.22 7.40 23.73
C ASN A 121 -1.23 5.86 23.80
N ASP A 122 -0.38 5.29 24.66
CA ASP A 122 -0.20 3.83 24.77
C ASP A 122 -1.43 3.12 25.35
N ALA A 123 -2.30 3.85 26.11
CA ALA A 123 -3.58 3.32 26.55
C ALA A 123 -4.62 3.19 25.44
N GLN A 124 -4.30 3.66 24.21
CA GLN A 124 -5.16 3.60 23.04
C GLN A 124 -6.56 4.21 23.27
N THR A 125 -6.62 5.32 24.00
CA THR A 125 -7.86 6.05 24.29
C THR A 125 -8.03 7.33 23.50
N THR A 126 -6.93 7.90 22.96
CA THR A 126 -6.93 9.13 22.16
C THR A 126 -6.61 8.83 20.71
N ILE A 127 -7.64 8.84 19.86
CA ILE A 127 -7.50 8.57 18.42
C ILE A 127 -6.60 9.63 17.78
N TYR A 128 -5.64 9.21 16.95
CA TYR A 128 -4.75 10.11 16.22
C TYR A 128 -5.51 10.76 15.07
N LYS A 129 -5.84 12.07 15.20
CA LYS A 129 -6.62 12.83 14.22
C LYS A 129 -5.86 14.02 13.62
N THR A 130 -4.94 14.64 14.35
CA THR A 130 -4.24 15.88 13.91
C THR A 130 -2.77 15.91 14.33
N GLY A 131 -1.99 16.76 13.66
CA GLY A 131 -0.57 16.93 13.89
C GLY A 131 0.30 15.87 13.20
N ASN A 132 1.60 15.98 13.44
CA ASN A 132 2.61 15.03 12.98
C ASN A 132 3.17 14.29 14.20
N VAL A 133 2.66 13.11 14.49
CA VAL A 133 3.04 12.30 15.67
C VAL A 133 3.71 11.02 15.20
N ASP A 134 4.91 10.75 15.69
CA ASP A 134 5.60 9.47 15.49
C ASP A 134 4.98 8.39 16.36
N VAL A 135 3.85 7.86 15.91
CA VAL A 135 3.10 6.81 16.58
C VAL A 135 3.98 5.57 16.75
N THR A 136 4.06 5.06 17.98
CA THR A 136 4.81 3.85 18.34
C THR A 136 4.00 2.59 18.12
N ASN A 137 4.65 1.41 18.17
CA ASN A 137 3.94 0.12 18.07
C ASN A 137 2.92 -0.10 19.21
N ALA A 138 3.12 0.49 20.41
CA ALA A 138 2.18 0.43 21.53
C ALA A 138 0.92 1.27 21.28
N GLN A 139 1.04 2.31 20.47
CA GLN A 139 -0.04 3.23 20.10
C GLN A 139 -0.85 2.76 18.88
N VAL A 140 -0.56 1.56 18.38
CA VAL A 140 -1.30 0.92 17.27
C VAL A 140 -2.11 -0.25 17.80
N ASN A 141 -3.40 -0.24 17.56
CA ASN A 141 -4.26 -1.37 17.88
C ASN A 141 -4.23 -2.40 16.72
N TRP A 142 -3.28 -3.33 16.81
CA TRP A 142 -3.05 -4.35 15.79
C TRP A 142 -4.14 -5.43 15.71
N SER A 143 -5.08 -5.46 16.65
CA SER A 143 -6.11 -6.50 16.73
C SER A 143 -7.48 -6.10 16.15
N VAL A 144 -7.65 -4.82 15.79
CA VAL A 144 -8.93 -4.32 15.26
C VAL A 144 -9.00 -4.41 13.72
N ASN A 145 -10.20 -4.18 13.19
CA ASN A 145 -10.51 -4.30 11.75
C ASN A 145 -10.42 -2.98 10.97
N GLY A 146 -9.94 -1.91 11.60
CA GLY A 146 -9.73 -0.64 10.93
C GLY A 146 -8.65 -0.68 9.86
N TYR A 147 -8.61 0.36 9.05
CA TYR A 147 -7.63 0.53 7.99
C TYR A 147 -6.29 0.99 8.54
N ARG A 148 -5.21 0.48 7.97
CA ARG A 148 -3.84 0.87 8.30
C ARG A 148 -2.91 0.74 7.10
N LEU A 149 -1.73 1.32 7.20
CA LEU A 149 -0.65 1.02 6.26
C LEU A 149 -0.20 -0.43 6.44
N PRO A 150 0.24 -1.10 5.36
CA PRO A 150 0.89 -2.41 5.48
C PRO A 150 2.21 -2.28 6.26
N THR A 151 2.58 -3.31 7.01
CA THR A 151 3.99 -3.47 7.39
C THR A 151 4.79 -3.80 6.13
N GLU A 152 6.10 -3.56 6.17
CA GLU A 152 6.99 -3.89 5.06
C GLU A 152 6.90 -5.38 4.66
N ALA A 153 6.79 -6.26 5.65
CA ALA A 153 6.67 -7.70 5.41
C ALA A 153 5.31 -8.09 4.79
N GLU A 154 4.21 -7.43 5.20
CA GLU A 154 2.90 -7.62 4.59
C GLU A 154 2.92 -7.15 3.14
N TRP A 155 3.52 -6.00 2.88
CA TRP A 155 3.66 -5.47 1.53
C TRP A 155 4.43 -6.44 0.63
N GLU A 156 5.60 -6.94 1.08
CA GLU A 156 6.41 -7.84 0.26
C GLU A 156 5.75 -9.20 0.02
N LYS A 157 5.11 -9.82 1.05
CA LYS A 157 4.34 -11.06 0.86
C LYS A 157 3.24 -10.88 -0.18
N ALA A 158 2.52 -9.77 -0.09
CA ALA A 158 1.45 -9.42 -1.01
C ALA A 158 1.99 -9.20 -2.44
N ALA A 159 3.09 -8.45 -2.59
CA ALA A 159 3.72 -8.19 -3.87
C ALA A 159 4.21 -9.46 -4.55
N ARG A 160 4.75 -10.42 -3.79
CA ARG A 160 5.20 -11.71 -4.34
C ARG A 160 4.08 -12.55 -4.95
N GLY A 161 2.82 -12.32 -4.61
CA GLY A 161 1.68 -13.02 -5.22
C GLY A 161 1.74 -14.55 -5.11
N GLY A 162 2.41 -15.08 -4.06
CA GLY A 162 2.66 -16.52 -3.87
C GLY A 162 3.95 -17.04 -4.49
N LEU A 163 4.71 -16.23 -5.24
CA LEU A 163 5.99 -16.60 -5.82
C LEU A 163 7.13 -16.45 -4.81
N SER A 164 8.18 -17.25 -4.95
CA SER A 164 9.40 -17.17 -4.15
C SER A 164 10.61 -16.94 -5.06
N GLY A 165 11.59 -16.14 -4.59
CA GLY A 165 12.86 -15.90 -5.29
C GLY A 165 12.73 -15.20 -6.63
N LYS A 166 11.61 -14.50 -6.89
CA LYS A 166 11.40 -13.74 -8.12
C LYS A 166 11.68 -12.25 -7.91
N ARG A 167 12.18 -11.58 -8.97
CA ARG A 167 12.46 -10.13 -8.97
C ARG A 167 11.19 -9.31 -8.89
N PHE A 168 10.15 -9.70 -9.65
CA PHE A 168 8.91 -8.94 -9.83
C PHE A 168 7.69 -9.79 -9.46
N PRO A 169 6.50 -9.19 -9.29
CA PRO A 169 5.28 -9.88 -8.89
C PRO A 169 4.84 -11.03 -9.80
N TRP A 170 5.42 -11.14 -11.01
CA TRP A 170 5.09 -12.12 -12.05
C TRP A 170 6.28 -12.98 -12.52
N GLY A 171 7.52 -12.65 -12.15
CA GLY A 171 8.70 -13.39 -12.64
C GLY A 171 10.00 -12.60 -12.51
N ASP A 172 10.91 -12.82 -13.45
CA ASP A 172 12.28 -12.31 -13.36
C ASP A 172 12.60 -11.16 -14.33
N THR A 173 11.68 -10.81 -15.22
CA THR A 173 11.80 -9.69 -16.17
C THR A 173 10.67 -8.68 -15.99
N ILE A 174 10.89 -7.44 -16.40
CA ILE A 174 9.90 -6.36 -16.38
C ILE A 174 9.85 -5.68 -17.77
N SER A 175 8.67 -5.21 -18.14
CA SER A 175 8.46 -4.42 -19.35
C SER A 175 7.32 -3.42 -19.16
N HIS A 176 7.22 -2.45 -20.07
CA HIS A 176 6.09 -1.49 -20.12
C HIS A 176 4.72 -2.15 -20.33
N SER A 177 4.65 -3.43 -20.76
CA SER A 177 3.38 -4.16 -20.79
C SER A 177 2.92 -4.68 -19.44
N GLN A 178 3.76 -4.58 -18.40
CA GLN A 178 3.54 -5.14 -17.07
C GLN A 178 3.47 -4.08 -15.96
N ALA A 179 4.13 -2.94 -16.15
CA ALA A 179 4.19 -1.88 -15.13
C ALA A 179 4.45 -0.50 -15.74
N ASN A 180 4.07 0.54 -15.00
CA ASN A 180 4.40 1.91 -15.32
C ASN A 180 5.66 2.34 -14.55
N TYR A 181 6.80 2.35 -15.22
CA TYR A 181 8.11 2.69 -14.67
C TYR A 181 9.00 3.33 -15.74
N TYR A 182 10.16 3.85 -15.34
CA TYR A 182 11.18 4.33 -16.26
C TYR A 182 12.08 3.17 -16.70
N ALA A 183 11.98 2.75 -17.96
CA ALA A 183 12.79 1.68 -18.51
C ALA A 183 14.28 2.07 -18.57
N ASN A 184 15.17 1.10 -18.34
CA ASN A 184 16.60 1.31 -18.37
C ASN A 184 17.32 0.06 -18.87
N SER A 185 17.87 0.17 -20.09
CA SER A 185 18.56 -0.91 -20.80
C SER A 185 19.85 -1.40 -20.15
N SER A 186 20.35 -0.71 -19.11
CA SER A 186 21.50 -1.19 -18.32
C SER A 186 21.16 -2.40 -17.45
N TYR A 187 19.88 -2.68 -17.25
CA TYR A 187 19.42 -3.84 -16.50
C TYR A 187 18.97 -4.95 -17.46
N SER A 188 19.66 -6.09 -17.45
CA SER A 188 19.38 -7.22 -18.34
C SER A 188 17.98 -7.84 -18.16
N TYR A 189 17.32 -7.58 -17.03
CA TYR A 189 15.96 -8.01 -16.77
C TYR A 189 14.89 -7.01 -17.24
N ASP A 190 15.27 -5.83 -17.74
CA ASP A 190 14.34 -4.90 -18.39
C ASP A 190 14.17 -5.27 -19.88
N SER A 191 12.99 -5.72 -20.23
CA SER A 191 12.63 -6.16 -21.58
C SER A 191 11.77 -5.15 -22.36
N SER A 192 11.70 -3.88 -21.92
CA SER A 192 10.94 -2.81 -22.58
C SER A 192 11.55 -2.34 -23.90
N GLY A 193 12.73 -2.83 -24.26
CA GLY A 193 13.47 -2.44 -25.45
C GLY A 193 14.73 -1.62 -25.13
N SER A 194 15.42 -1.20 -26.15
CA SER A 194 16.81 -0.67 -26.05
C SER A 194 16.91 0.79 -25.61
N VAL A 195 15.86 1.42 -25.08
CA VAL A 195 15.85 2.89 -24.82
C VAL A 195 15.49 3.15 -23.37
N ASN A 196 16.28 3.97 -22.71
CA ASN A 196 15.93 4.54 -21.41
C ASN A 196 14.77 5.51 -21.59
N ASN A 197 13.59 5.17 -21.07
CA ASN A 197 12.39 5.96 -21.35
C ASN A 197 11.26 5.74 -20.33
N PHE A 198 10.42 6.76 -20.19
CA PHE A 198 9.13 6.65 -19.51
C PHE A 198 8.15 5.76 -20.29
N HIS A 199 7.15 5.26 -19.61
CA HIS A 199 6.09 4.47 -20.24
C HIS A 199 5.40 5.29 -21.34
N PRO A 200 5.37 4.82 -22.60
CA PRO A 200 4.96 5.65 -23.75
C PRO A 200 3.52 6.16 -23.68
N THR A 201 2.62 5.40 -23.03
CA THR A 201 1.20 5.80 -22.90
C THR A 201 0.97 6.84 -21.83
N TYR A 202 1.80 6.88 -20.76
CA TYR A 202 1.50 7.68 -19.55
C TYR A 202 2.41 8.90 -19.39
N SER A 203 3.42 9.07 -20.24
CA SER A 203 4.42 10.15 -20.18
C SER A 203 3.92 11.49 -20.75
N THR A 204 2.67 11.86 -20.44
CA THR A 204 2.10 13.15 -20.86
C THR A 204 1.76 14.02 -19.67
N GLY A 205 2.01 15.34 -19.78
CA GLY A 205 1.84 16.30 -18.68
C GLY A 205 3.07 16.32 -17.77
N SER A 206 2.88 16.63 -16.48
CA SER A 206 3.94 16.72 -15.48
C SER A 206 3.98 15.55 -14.51
N ILE A 207 2.97 14.71 -14.53
CA ILE A 207 2.80 13.53 -13.65
C ILE A 207 2.51 12.33 -14.55
N TYR A 208 3.33 11.29 -14.46
CA TYR A 208 3.28 10.17 -15.40
C TYR A 208 2.67 8.90 -14.79
N THR A 209 1.88 9.02 -13.73
CA THR A 209 1.11 7.88 -13.19
C THR A 209 0.15 7.32 -14.24
N SER A 210 -0.10 6.01 -14.17
CA SER A 210 -1.20 5.32 -14.86
C SER A 210 -2.48 5.34 -13.99
N PRO A 211 -3.66 5.14 -14.58
CA PRO A 211 -4.84 4.74 -13.82
C PRO A 211 -4.54 3.47 -13.04
N ILE A 212 -5.10 3.32 -11.83
CA ILE A 212 -4.96 2.09 -11.06
C ILE A 212 -5.47 0.88 -11.85
N GLY A 213 -4.80 -0.26 -11.73
CA GLY A 213 -5.21 -1.50 -12.40
C GLY A 213 -5.04 -1.48 -13.91
N ALA A 214 -4.15 -0.62 -14.45
CA ALA A 214 -3.85 -0.55 -15.88
C ALA A 214 -3.14 -1.80 -16.42
N PHE A 215 -2.55 -2.60 -15.55
CA PHE A 215 -1.78 -3.80 -15.87
C PHE A 215 -2.40 -5.05 -15.26
N ALA A 216 -1.84 -6.22 -15.58
CA ALA A 216 -2.31 -7.48 -15.01
C ALA A 216 -2.02 -7.59 -13.51
N ALA A 217 -2.96 -8.20 -12.78
CA ALA A 217 -2.78 -8.48 -11.36
C ALA A 217 -1.75 -9.61 -11.13
N ASN A 218 -1.13 -9.60 -9.94
CA ASN A 218 -0.30 -10.71 -9.47
C ASN A 218 -1.14 -11.92 -9.01
N GLY A 219 -0.48 -12.98 -8.51
CA GLY A 219 -1.15 -14.22 -8.09
C GLY A 219 -2.14 -14.09 -6.93
N TYR A 220 -2.11 -12.98 -6.18
CA TYR A 220 -3.12 -12.67 -5.15
C TYR A 220 -4.20 -11.69 -5.64
N GLY A 221 -4.17 -11.29 -6.90
CA GLY A 221 -5.14 -10.36 -7.48
C GLY A 221 -4.87 -8.90 -7.11
N LEU A 222 -3.61 -8.56 -6.81
CA LEU A 222 -3.15 -7.20 -6.53
C LEU A 222 -2.55 -6.57 -7.78
N TYR A 223 -2.84 -5.31 -8.00
CA TYR A 223 -2.40 -4.52 -9.13
C TYR A 223 -1.32 -3.52 -8.71
N ASP A 224 -0.51 -3.10 -9.66
CA ASP A 224 0.47 -2.01 -9.51
C ASP A 224 1.48 -2.22 -8.34
N MET A 225 1.79 -3.51 -8.02
CA MET A 225 2.79 -3.88 -7.00
C MET A 225 4.24 -3.65 -7.48
N ALA A 226 4.42 -3.08 -8.66
CA ALA A 226 5.69 -2.67 -9.24
C ALA A 226 5.45 -1.45 -10.12
N GLY A 227 6.15 -0.35 -9.87
CA GLY A 227 5.98 0.92 -10.58
C GLY A 227 4.76 1.73 -10.13
N ASN A 228 4.30 2.64 -10.95
CA ASN A 228 3.28 3.64 -10.74
C ASN A 228 3.67 4.64 -9.65
N VAL A 229 3.40 4.37 -8.36
CA VAL A 229 3.91 5.16 -7.23
C VAL A 229 4.60 4.26 -6.21
N SER A 230 5.67 4.75 -5.60
CA SER A 230 6.27 4.12 -4.42
C SER A 230 5.30 4.21 -3.25
N GLU A 231 5.18 3.13 -2.46
CA GLU A 231 4.16 3.01 -1.44
C GLU A 231 4.74 3.06 -0.04
N TRP A 232 4.22 3.97 0.79
CA TRP A 232 4.56 4.02 2.20
C TRP A 232 4.14 2.75 2.94
N CYS A 233 5.08 2.20 3.71
CA CYS A 233 4.81 1.19 4.72
C CYS A 233 4.81 1.79 6.13
N TRP A 234 4.35 0.98 7.10
CA TRP A 234 4.37 1.32 8.52
C TRP A 234 5.79 1.45 9.07
N ASP A 235 6.69 0.57 8.65
CA ASP A 235 7.98 0.33 9.31
C ASP A 235 8.92 1.53 9.20
N TRP A 236 9.67 1.80 10.28
CA TRP A 236 10.91 2.52 10.17
C TRP A 236 11.94 1.68 9.41
N ILE A 237 12.79 2.32 8.60
CA ILE A 237 13.87 1.61 7.92
C ILE A 237 14.93 1.18 8.95
N GLY A 238 15.45 -0.02 8.81
CA GLY A 238 16.54 -0.55 9.61
C GLY A 238 16.99 -1.91 9.09
N ALA A 239 18.04 -2.44 9.65
CA ALA A 239 18.46 -3.80 9.36
C ALA A 239 17.36 -4.79 9.74
N TYR A 240 17.20 -5.82 8.95
CA TYR A 240 16.28 -6.90 9.32
C TYR A 240 16.80 -7.63 10.56
N ALA A 241 15.92 -7.94 11.49
CA ALA A 241 16.24 -8.80 12.61
C ALA A 241 16.70 -10.19 12.11
N THR A 242 17.67 -10.77 12.79
CA THR A 242 18.19 -12.10 12.46
C THR A 242 17.16 -13.20 12.78
N GLY A 243 17.25 -14.31 12.04
CA GLY A 243 16.36 -15.46 12.23
C GLY A 243 14.94 -15.26 11.70
N SER A 244 14.11 -16.26 11.95
CA SER A 244 12.69 -16.23 11.56
C SER A 244 11.90 -15.23 12.41
N GLN A 245 10.99 -14.48 11.79
CA GLN A 245 10.16 -13.47 12.45
C GLN A 245 8.66 -13.78 12.26
N THR A 246 7.85 -13.42 13.24
CA THR A 246 6.39 -13.50 13.14
C THR A 246 5.81 -12.09 13.27
N ASN A 247 4.99 -11.68 12.29
CA ASN A 247 4.35 -10.36 12.21
C ASN A 247 5.33 -9.20 12.54
N PRO A 248 6.51 -9.10 11.88
CA PRO A 248 7.46 -8.04 12.16
C PRO A 248 6.89 -6.66 11.81
N ARG A 249 7.26 -5.65 12.59
CA ARG A 249 6.76 -4.26 12.49
C ARG A 249 7.90 -3.25 12.36
N GLY A 250 9.08 -3.70 11.96
CA GLY A 250 10.27 -2.87 11.87
C GLY A 250 10.86 -2.45 13.22
N PRO A 251 11.88 -1.59 13.22
CA PRO A 251 12.44 -0.97 14.41
C PRO A 251 11.38 -0.20 15.20
N THR A 252 11.59 -0.07 16.52
CA THR A 252 10.66 0.66 17.41
C THR A 252 10.70 2.17 17.22
N SER A 253 11.78 2.70 16.66
CA SER A 253 11.98 4.12 16.35
C SER A 253 12.86 4.29 15.13
N GLY A 254 12.84 5.47 14.53
CA GLY A 254 13.65 5.82 13.38
C GLY A 254 13.39 7.25 12.93
N THR A 255 14.01 7.67 11.84
CA THR A 255 13.84 9.00 11.24
C THR A 255 13.28 8.95 9.83
N ILE A 256 13.32 7.78 9.18
CA ILE A 256 12.82 7.56 7.82
C ILE A 256 12.00 6.27 7.77
N ARG A 257 10.89 6.34 7.04
CA ARG A 257 9.93 5.23 6.86
C ARG A 257 10.21 4.48 5.56
N VAL A 258 9.85 3.21 5.53
CA VAL A 258 10.02 2.34 4.36
C VAL A 258 9.08 2.74 3.23
N LEU A 259 9.63 2.75 2.01
CA LEU A 259 8.92 2.83 0.73
C LEU A 259 9.20 1.58 -0.09
N ARG A 260 8.22 1.11 -0.83
CA ARG A 260 8.27 -0.12 -1.62
C ARG A 260 7.65 0.07 -3.00
N GLY A 261 8.01 -0.80 -3.95
CA GLY A 261 7.37 -0.93 -5.25
C GLY A 261 8.02 -0.15 -6.39
N GLY A 262 8.81 0.88 -6.09
CA GLY A 262 9.30 1.81 -7.11
C GLY A 262 8.18 2.66 -7.73
N SER A 263 8.52 3.51 -8.67
CA SER A 263 7.56 4.45 -9.25
C SER A 263 7.81 4.69 -10.73
N TRP A 264 7.01 5.58 -11.31
CA TRP A 264 7.14 6.01 -12.71
C TRP A 264 8.37 6.88 -12.98
N THR A 265 9.09 7.36 -11.95
CA THR A 265 10.19 8.35 -12.15
C THR A 265 11.47 7.73 -12.67
N SER A 266 12.28 8.57 -13.36
CA SER A 266 13.58 8.15 -13.88
C SER A 266 14.62 7.81 -12.82
N ASN A 267 14.43 8.29 -11.59
CA ASN A 267 15.33 7.99 -10.47
C ASN A 267 15.17 6.56 -9.97
N ASP A 268 13.97 5.97 -10.11
CA ASP A 268 13.66 4.65 -9.59
C ASP A 268 14.06 3.53 -10.57
N GLY A 269 13.71 3.65 -11.86
CA GLY A 269 14.01 2.64 -12.86
C GLY A 269 13.50 1.23 -12.51
N PRO A 270 13.88 0.21 -13.28
CA PRO A 270 13.41 -1.16 -13.07
C PRO A 270 13.97 -1.80 -11.80
N ASN A 271 15.12 -1.32 -11.31
CA ASN A 271 15.74 -1.84 -10.08
C ASN A 271 14.84 -1.63 -8.86
N TYR A 272 14.25 -0.44 -8.72
CA TYR A 272 13.40 -0.11 -7.58
C TYR A 272 12.02 -0.76 -7.62
N SER A 273 11.60 -1.22 -8.80
CA SER A 273 10.33 -1.95 -9.00
C SER A 273 10.40 -3.43 -8.57
N ARG A 274 11.55 -3.93 -8.14
CA ARG A 274 11.73 -5.31 -7.64
C ARG A 274 11.05 -5.49 -6.29
N VAL A 275 10.40 -6.65 -6.09
CA VAL A 275 9.61 -6.92 -4.88
C VAL A 275 10.41 -6.88 -3.57
N ALA A 276 11.71 -7.16 -3.60
CA ALA A 276 12.57 -7.15 -2.42
C ALA A 276 13.28 -5.81 -2.18
N VAL A 277 13.28 -4.88 -3.15
CA VAL A 277 13.98 -3.60 -3.00
C VAL A 277 13.29 -2.73 -1.97
N ARG A 278 14.12 -2.18 -1.10
CA ARG A 278 13.74 -1.29 0.00
C ARG A 278 14.26 0.11 -0.30
N THR A 279 13.37 1.08 -0.27
CA THR A 279 13.73 2.50 -0.21
C THR A 279 13.13 3.13 1.03
N ALA A 280 13.43 4.39 1.29
CA ALA A 280 12.91 5.08 2.46
C ALA A 280 12.88 6.60 2.25
N GLY A 281 12.03 7.26 3.03
CA GLY A 281 11.93 8.72 3.06
C GLY A 281 11.57 9.24 4.44
N GLY A 282 11.86 10.52 4.69
CA GLY A 282 11.37 11.19 5.89
C GLY A 282 9.85 11.24 5.90
N PRO A 283 9.17 11.03 7.04
CA PRO A 283 7.70 10.96 7.07
C PRO A 283 6.98 12.25 6.69
N ILE A 284 7.69 13.35 6.54
CA ILE A 284 7.18 14.65 6.07
C ILE A 284 7.36 14.86 4.56
N VAL A 285 8.07 13.97 3.87
CA VAL A 285 8.33 14.09 2.44
C VAL A 285 7.04 13.96 1.65
N THR A 286 6.90 14.81 0.63
CA THR A 286 5.78 14.79 -0.32
C THR A 286 6.34 14.82 -1.74
N ASN A 287 6.09 13.78 -2.52
CA ASN A 287 6.50 13.71 -3.91
C ASN A 287 5.34 13.28 -4.82
N THR A 288 5.47 13.57 -6.11
CA THR A 288 4.46 13.22 -7.12
C THR A 288 4.50 11.75 -7.55
N ASP A 289 5.43 10.99 -7.01
CA ASP A 289 5.68 9.58 -7.29
C ASP A 289 5.54 8.69 -6.04
N ILE A 290 5.01 9.25 -4.94
CA ILE A 290 4.79 8.55 -3.68
C ILE A 290 3.30 8.55 -3.31
N GLY A 291 2.75 7.36 -3.09
CA GLY A 291 1.39 7.10 -2.66
C GLY A 291 1.33 6.03 -1.58
N PHE A 292 0.22 5.30 -1.49
CA PHE A 292 0.05 4.22 -0.53
C PHE A 292 -1.13 3.30 -0.90
N ARG A 293 -1.13 2.13 -0.31
CA ARG A 293 -2.31 1.26 -0.21
C ARG A 293 -2.62 0.91 1.23
N VAL A 294 -3.79 0.36 1.49
CA VAL A 294 -4.23 0.04 2.84
C VAL A 294 -4.43 -1.45 3.03
N VAL A 295 -4.29 -1.87 4.29
CA VAL A 295 -4.61 -3.21 4.75
C VAL A 295 -5.59 -3.16 5.92
N ARG A 296 -6.22 -4.30 6.20
CA ARG A 296 -7.00 -4.53 7.41
C ARG A 296 -6.93 -5.99 7.81
N ASN A 297 -7.10 -6.26 9.10
CA ASN A 297 -7.11 -7.63 9.61
C ASN A 297 -8.36 -8.40 9.14
N THR A 298 -8.23 -9.73 9.09
CA THR A 298 -9.38 -10.65 9.00
C THR A 298 -9.96 -10.80 10.40
N ILE A 299 -11.24 -10.52 10.57
CA ILE A 299 -12.01 -10.76 11.81
C ILE A 299 -13.22 -11.60 11.45
#